data_3fcb39c3906a3f3255b7646870d2d774
#
_entry.id   3fcb39c3906a3f3255b7646870d2d774
#
_cell.length_a   1.000
_cell.length_b   1.000
_cell.length_c   1.000
_cell.angle_alpha   90.00
_cell.angle_beta   90.00
_cell.angle_gamma   90.00
#
_symmetry.space_group_name_H-M   'P 1'
#
loop_
_entity.id
_entity.type
_entity.pdbx_description
1 polymer ?
#
loop_
_entity_poly.entity_id
_entity_poly.type
_entity_poly.pdbx_seq_one_letter_code
_entity_poly.pdbx_strand_id
1 'polypeptide(L)'
;MENVRGIVLCGGPGTRLRPITYYFQKAMIPIGRMQKPLLEYIVRLLRFYGIKNLTFLVDYKAEQIVNYFDNGSRFDVNITYVYDDPALKGTAGSIVNAYRKKALNADDTLLIYYGDILTNMNIQDFISFHKEKEAIATVALSSGFTVRVGVAELDGDGKILYFEEKPKIDKPVSIAITALDGEVLKEADKLVSGKHELDLMGDVIPRLISYGRRVYGYITDAFWYDVGSTEAYEKLSPELIDKIFGFLYK
;
A
#
# COMPACT_ATOMS: atom_id res chain seq x y z
N MET A 1 18.57 4.06 6.63
CA MET A 1 17.65 3.22 5.80
C MET A 1 18.35 1.99 5.20
N GLU A 2 19.54 1.67 5.75
CA GLU A 2 20.18 0.40 5.40
C GLU A 2 19.25 -0.77 5.74
N ASN A 3 19.23 -1.76 4.87
CA ASN A 3 18.38 -2.98 4.94
C ASN A 3 16.85 -2.74 4.91
N VAL A 4 16.37 -1.59 4.41
CA VAL A 4 14.94 -1.40 4.11
C VAL A 4 14.70 -1.63 2.63
N ARG A 5 13.79 -2.55 2.30
CA ARG A 5 13.34 -2.82 0.93
C ARG A 5 11.89 -2.35 0.74
N GLY A 6 11.67 -1.51 -0.25
CA GLY A 6 10.31 -1.11 -0.64
C GLY A 6 9.67 -2.19 -1.51
N ILE A 7 8.48 -2.65 -1.13
CA ILE A 7 7.68 -3.60 -1.91
C ILE A 7 6.42 -2.89 -2.35
N VAL A 8 6.22 -2.74 -3.65
CA VAL A 8 5.05 -2.04 -4.19
C VAL A 8 4.13 -3.03 -4.89
N LEU A 9 2.90 -3.11 -4.39
CA LEU A 9 1.85 -4.00 -4.89
C LEU A 9 1.14 -3.35 -6.08
N CYS A 10 1.42 -3.80 -7.30
CA CYS A 10 0.95 -3.21 -8.56
C CYS A 10 0.25 -4.23 -9.48
N GLY A 11 -0.08 -5.46 -9.01
CA GLY A 11 -0.63 -6.53 -9.86
C GLY A 11 -2.12 -6.38 -10.18
N GLY A 12 -2.87 -5.62 -9.41
CA GLY A 12 -4.33 -5.57 -9.48
C GLY A 12 -4.90 -4.95 -10.77
N PRO A 13 -6.03 -5.47 -11.32
CA PRO A 13 -6.65 -4.99 -12.55
C PRO A 13 -7.43 -3.68 -12.42
N GLY A 14 -7.63 -3.16 -11.20
CA GLY A 14 -8.28 -1.87 -10.97
C GLY A 14 -9.70 -1.76 -11.51
N THR A 15 -10.55 -2.78 -11.32
CA THR A 15 -11.89 -2.87 -11.92
C THR A 15 -12.82 -1.71 -11.57
N ARG A 16 -12.67 -1.12 -10.38
CA ARG A 16 -13.44 0.05 -9.90
C ARG A 16 -13.07 1.36 -10.63
N LEU A 17 -11.95 1.37 -11.36
CA LEU A 17 -11.46 2.49 -12.18
C LEU A 17 -11.78 2.34 -13.67
N ARG A 18 -12.58 1.35 -14.06
CA ARG A 18 -13.05 1.22 -15.44
C ARG A 18 -13.93 2.41 -15.82
N PRO A 19 -13.83 2.93 -17.07
CA PRO A 19 -13.12 2.36 -18.23
C PRO A 19 -11.62 2.68 -18.31
N ILE A 20 -11.06 3.55 -17.45
CA ILE A 20 -9.66 4.01 -17.54
C ILE A 20 -8.69 2.81 -17.53
N THR A 21 -8.94 1.83 -16.65
CA THR A 21 -8.08 0.63 -16.53
C THR A 21 -8.23 -0.40 -17.64
N TYR A 22 -9.12 -0.18 -18.61
CA TYR A 22 -9.04 -0.91 -19.87
C TYR A 22 -7.81 -0.53 -20.69
N TYR A 23 -7.27 0.67 -20.50
CA TYR A 23 -6.13 1.20 -21.24
C TYR A 23 -4.88 1.33 -20.38
N PHE A 24 -5.02 1.73 -19.13
CA PHE A 24 -3.92 1.95 -18.19
C PHE A 24 -3.88 0.91 -17.08
N GLN A 25 -2.67 0.50 -16.69
CA GLN A 25 -2.48 -0.13 -15.40
C GLN A 25 -2.82 0.89 -14.29
N LYS A 26 -3.48 0.47 -13.22
CA LYS A 26 -4.01 1.36 -12.18
C LYS A 26 -2.98 2.35 -11.62
N ALA A 27 -1.78 1.87 -11.30
CA ALA A 27 -0.71 2.70 -10.76
C ALA A 27 -0.04 3.60 -11.82
N MET A 28 -0.34 3.39 -13.11
CA MET A 28 0.16 4.19 -14.23
C MET A 28 -0.80 5.29 -14.67
N ILE A 29 -1.93 5.45 -13.99
CA ILE A 29 -2.87 6.55 -14.29
C ILE A 29 -2.18 7.89 -14.00
N PRO A 30 -2.21 8.85 -14.96
CA PRO A 30 -1.55 10.13 -14.80
C PRO A 30 -2.29 11.03 -13.79
N ILE A 31 -1.55 11.70 -12.91
CA ILE A 31 -2.07 12.63 -11.92
C ILE A 31 -1.25 13.94 -11.88
N GLY A 32 -1.81 14.97 -11.25
CA GLY A 32 -1.17 16.28 -11.14
C GLY A 32 -1.06 17.02 -12.48
N ARG A 33 -0.59 18.26 -12.48
CA ARG A 33 -0.41 19.07 -13.71
C ARG A 33 0.69 18.52 -14.62
N MET A 34 1.69 17.86 -14.03
CA MET A 34 2.77 17.22 -14.79
C MET A 34 2.34 15.91 -15.45
N GLN A 35 1.12 15.43 -15.19
CA GLN A 35 0.56 14.19 -15.73
C GLN A 35 1.51 12.98 -15.57
N LYS A 36 2.19 12.91 -14.44
CA LYS A 36 3.06 11.77 -14.12
C LYS A 36 2.24 10.60 -13.60
N PRO A 37 2.66 9.36 -13.87
CA PRO A 37 2.03 8.19 -13.28
C PRO A 37 1.96 8.29 -11.75
N LEU A 38 0.86 7.84 -11.16
CA LEU A 38 0.71 7.75 -9.70
C LEU A 38 1.91 7.03 -9.06
N LEU A 39 2.36 5.93 -9.65
CA LEU A 39 3.49 5.15 -9.17
C LEU A 39 4.81 5.96 -9.16
N GLU A 40 4.97 6.96 -10.02
CA GLU A 40 6.17 7.80 -9.99
C GLU A 40 6.25 8.62 -8.69
N TYR A 41 5.12 9.11 -8.18
CA TYR A 41 5.09 9.81 -6.89
C TYR A 41 5.50 8.89 -5.74
N ILE A 42 5.06 7.63 -5.77
CA ILE A 42 5.45 6.62 -4.78
C ILE A 42 6.96 6.35 -4.86
N VAL A 43 7.49 6.09 -6.05
CA VAL A 43 8.93 5.84 -6.25
C VAL A 43 9.76 7.02 -5.75
N ARG A 44 9.37 8.25 -6.11
CA ARG A 44 10.07 9.46 -5.67
C ARG A 44 9.99 9.67 -4.16
N LEU A 45 8.85 9.37 -3.54
CA LEU A 45 8.70 9.43 -2.09
C LEU A 45 9.64 8.43 -1.39
N LEU A 46 9.67 7.20 -1.84
CA LEU A 46 10.56 6.17 -1.28
C LEU A 46 12.03 6.54 -1.46
N ARG A 47 12.40 6.99 -2.65
CA ARG A 47 13.74 7.50 -2.95
C ARG A 47 14.12 8.71 -2.09
N PHE A 48 13.19 9.67 -1.88
CA PHE A 48 13.40 10.85 -1.05
C PHE A 48 13.78 10.48 0.39
N TYR A 49 13.18 9.42 0.93
CA TYR A 49 13.52 8.88 2.25
C TYR A 49 14.66 7.83 2.22
N GLY A 50 15.37 7.70 1.10
CA GLY A 50 16.57 6.85 0.98
C GLY A 50 16.27 5.36 0.81
N ILE A 51 15.03 4.97 0.49
CA ILE A 51 14.69 3.59 0.13
C ILE A 51 14.91 3.42 -1.37
N LYS A 52 16.06 2.87 -1.73
CA LYS A 52 16.48 2.75 -3.13
C LYS A 52 16.27 1.36 -3.73
N ASN A 53 16.19 0.32 -2.92
CA ASN A 53 15.93 -1.04 -3.40
C ASN A 53 14.43 -1.32 -3.37
N LEU A 54 13.83 -1.41 -4.55
CA LEU A 54 12.39 -1.60 -4.72
C LEU A 54 12.11 -2.95 -5.39
N THR A 55 11.07 -3.64 -4.91
CA THR A 55 10.53 -4.83 -5.57
C THR A 55 9.09 -4.54 -5.95
N PHE A 56 8.79 -4.55 -7.25
CA PHE A 56 7.44 -4.36 -7.77
C PHE A 56 6.79 -5.71 -8.00
N LEU A 57 5.65 -5.94 -7.34
CA LEU A 57 4.83 -7.13 -7.56
C LEU A 57 3.79 -6.76 -8.62
N VAL A 58 3.92 -7.34 -9.81
CA VAL A 58 3.23 -6.92 -11.03
C VAL A 58 2.48 -8.09 -11.66
N ASP A 59 1.38 -7.78 -12.35
CA ASP A 59 0.60 -8.75 -13.14
C ASP A 59 -0.12 -8.02 -14.28
N TYR A 60 -1.35 -7.55 -14.04
CA TYR A 60 -2.17 -6.90 -15.06
C TYR A 60 -1.47 -5.70 -15.69
N LYS A 61 -1.24 -5.75 -17.02
CA LYS A 61 -0.53 -4.71 -17.81
C LYS A 61 0.84 -4.32 -17.25
N ALA A 62 1.57 -5.31 -16.72
CA ALA A 62 2.89 -5.11 -16.13
C ALA A 62 3.87 -4.41 -17.07
N GLU A 63 3.74 -4.64 -18.39
CA GLU A 63 4.57 -4.03 -19.42
C GLU A 63 4.56 -2.50 -19.39
N GLN A 64 3.45 -1.88 -18.98
CA GLN A 64 3.40 -0.41 -18.85
C GLN A 64 4.28 0.09 -17.72
N ILE A 65 4.35 -0.64 -16.61
CA ILE A 65 5.22 -0.32 -15.48
C ILE A 65 6.68 -0.57 -15.87
N VAL A 66 6.96 -1.76 -16.41
CA VAL A 66 8.33 -2.16 -16.82
C VAL A 66 8.91 -1.18 -17.84
N ASN A 67 8.15 -0.84 -18.90
CA ASN A 67 8.60 0.09 -19.94
C ASN A 67 8.81 1.52 -19.41
N TYR A 68 8.06 1.94 -18.40
CA TYR A 68 8.20 3.28 -17.85
C TYR A 68 9.37 3.40 -16.88
N PHE A 69 9.57 2.44 -16.00
CA PHE A 69 10.57 2.52 -14.93
C PHE A 69 11.89 1.83 -15.29
N ASP A 70 11.90 0.89 -16.25
CA ASP A 70 13.06 0.09 -16.60
C ASP A 70 13.71 -0.51 -15.35
N ASN A 71 15.01 -0.43 -15.18
CA ASN A 71 15.72 -0.89 -13.96
C ASN A 71 15.67 0.12 -12.79
N GLY A 72 15.00 1.26 -12.96
CA GLY A 72 14.86 2.31 -11.94
C GLY A 72 15.98 3.36 -11.92
N SER A 73 17.06 3.18 -12.67
CA SER A 73 18.25 4.07 -12.64
C SER A 73 17.91 5.54 -12.91
N ARG A 74 16.95 5.82 -13.80
CA ARG A 74 16.44 7.17 -14.09
C ARG A 74 15.85 7.88 -12.89
N PHE A 75 15.43 7.13 -11.88
CA PHE A 75 14.82 7.61 -10.63
C PHE A 75 15.75 7.49 -9.43
N ASP A 76 17.04 7.14 -9.66
CA ASP A 76 18.03 6.87 -8.59
C ASP A 76 17.56 5.77 -7.61
N VAL A 77 16.95 4.71 -8.15
CA VAL A 77 16.53 3.50 -7.43
C VAL A 77 16.91 2.25 -8.24
N ASN A 78 16.89 1.09 -7.59
CA ASN A 78 17.04 -0.23 -8.21
C ASN A 78 15.71 -0.97 -8.13
N ILE A 79 15.13 -1.34 -9.27
CA ILE A 79 13.82 -2.01 -9.32
C ILE A 79 13.99 -3.46 -9.75
N THR A 80 13.46 -4.37 -8.94
CA THR A 80 13.27 -5.78 -9.27
C THR A 80 11.78 -6.02 -9.53
N TYR A 81 11.44 -6.67 -10.64
CA TYR A 81 10.07 -7.03 -10.98
C TYR A 81 9.80 -8.49 -10.65
N VAL A 82 8.70 -8.75 -9.98
CA VAL A 82 8.20 -10.11 -9.72
C VAL A 82 6.77 -10.20 -10.25
N TYR A 83 6.58 -11.03 -11.26
CA TYR A 83 5.27 -11.34 -11.80
C TYR A 83 4.53 -12.27 -10.85
N ASP A 84 3.26 -11.95 -10.57
CA ASP A 84 2.40 -12.75 -9.70
C ASP A 84 2.25 -14.19 -10.22
N ASP A 85 2.08 -15.12 -9.29
CA ASP A 85 1.81 -16.52 -9.59
C ASP A 85 0.31 -16.78 -9.42
N PRO A 86 -0.39 -17.26 -10.45
CA PRO A 86 -1.82 -17.58 -10.35
C PRO A 86 -2.17 -18.59 -9.23
N ALA A 87 -1.18 -19.38 -8.78
CA ALA A 87 -1.34 -20.30 -7.66
C ALA A 87 -1.22 -19.64 -6.28
N LEU A 88 -0.69 -18.40 -6.21
CA LEU A 88 -0.39 -17.66 -4.98
C LEU A 88 -1.13 -16.31 -4.99
N LYS A 89 -2.45 -16.36 -4.88
CA LYS A 89 -3.31 -15.18 -4.96
C LYS A 89 -3.33 -14.36 -3.67
N GLY A 90 -3.77 -13.10 -3.80
CA GLY A 90 -3.86 -12.14 -2.70
C GLY A 90 -2.56 -11.41 -2.40
N THR A 91 -2.64 -10.36 -1.60
CA THR A 91 -1.51 -9.45 -1.35
C THR A 91 -0.34 -10.16 -0.65
N ALA A 92 -0.62 -11.01 0.33
CA ALA A 92 0.42 -11.82 0.95
C ALA A 92 0.88 -12.98 0.06
N GLY A 93 0.01 -13.53 -0.80
CA GLY A 93 0.39 -14.52 -1.81
C GLY A 93 1.46 -13.99 -2.76
N SER A 94 1.29 -12.76 -3.27
CA SER A 94 2.28 -12.08 -4.12
C SER A 94 3.61 -11.86 -3.39
N ILE A 95 3.57 -11.47 -2.10
CA ILE A 95 4.78 -11.29 -1.28
C ILE A 95 5.51 -12.63 -1.07
N VAL A 96 4.78 -13.71 -0.76
CA VAL A 96 5.36 -15.06 -0.61
C VAL A 96 5.95 -15.56 -1.94
N ASN A 97 5.29 -15.29 -3.07
CA ASN A 97 5.84 -15.59 -4.38
C ASN A 97 7.20 -14.90 -4.60
N ALA A 98 7.31 -13.62 -4.24
CA ALA A 98 8.57 -12.88 -4.35
C ALA A 98 9.66 -13.45 -3.41
N TYR A 99 9.28 -13.88 -2.22
CA TYR A 99 10.19 -14.57 -1.29
C TYR A 99 10.69 -15.90 -1.86
N ARG A 100 9.80 -16.75 -2.36
CA ARG A 100 10.14 -18.04 -2.99
C ARG A 100 11.05 -17.85 -4.22
N LYS A 101 10.86 -16.77 -4.98
CA LYS A 101 11.73 -16.38 -6.11
C LYS A 101 13.05 -15.71 -5.67
N LYS A 102 13.33 -15.63 -4.36
CA LYS A 102 14.54 -15.02 -3.78
C LYS A 102 14.70 -13.51 -4.12
N ALA A 103 13.61 -12.83 -4.43
CA ALA A 103 13.59 -11.39 -4.63
C ALA A 103 13.48 -10.61 -3.30
N LEU A 104 13.12 -11.30 -2.21
CA LEU A 104 13.02 -10.77 -0.85
C LEU A 104 13.85 -11.63 0.11
N ASN A 105 14.46 -10.99 1.13
CA ASN A 105 15.23 -11.66 2.16
C ASN A 105 14.54 -11.54 3.53
N ALA A 106 14.66 -12.60 4.34
CA ALA A 106 14.11 -12.63 5.69
C ALA A 106 14.88 -11.73 6.68
N ASP A 107 16.04 -11.21 6.29
CA ASP A 107 16.87 -10.31 7.12
C ASP A 107 16.62 -8.83 6.79
N ASP A 108 15.76 -8.53 5.80
CA ASP A 108 15.40 -7.16 5.43
C ASP A 108 14.22 -6.65 6.29
N THR A 109 14.18 -5.34 6.53
CA THR A 109 12.93 -4.66 6.89
C THR A 109 12.16 -4.39 5.60
N LEU A 110 10.94 -4.86 5.50
CA LEU A 110 10.10 -4.77 4.32
C LEU A 110 9.09 -3.64 4.49
N LEU A 111 9.13 -2.62 3.63
CA LEU A 111 8.10 -1.59 3.55
C LEU A 111 7.11 -1.96 2.45
N ILE A 112 5.95 -2.47 2.82
CA ILE A 112 4.86 -2.81 1.91
C ILE A 112 4.06 -1.56 1.60
N TYR A 113 3.87 -1.26 0.32
CA TYR A 113 3.17 -0.09 -0.17
C TYR A 113 2.19 -0.48 -1.27
N TYR A 114 0.92 -0.12 -1.14
CA TYR A 114 -0.06 -0.38 -2.18
C TYR A 114 0.04 0.68 -3.28
N GLY A 115 0.16 0.23 -4.52
CA GLY A 115 0.50 1.07 -5.69
C GLY A 115 -0.57 2.09 -6.11
N ASP A 116 -1.66 2.18 -5.38
CA ASP A 116 -2.78 3.11 -5.58
C ASP A 116 -2.96 4.14 -4.45
N ILE A 117 -2.06 4.14 -3.47
CA ILE A 117 -2.11 5.04 -2.32
C ILE A 117 -1.13 6.19 -2.51
N LEU A 118 -1.62 7.40 -2.39
CA LEU A 118 -0.79 8.61 -2.29
C LEU A 118 -0.69 9.04 -0.82
N THR A 119 0.51 9.34 -0.36
CA THR A 119 0.73 9.97 0.95
C THR A 119 2.01 10.79 0.96
N ASN A 120 2.04 11.80 1.83
CA ASN A 120 3.27 12.54 2.17
C ASN A 120 3.78 12.18 3.57
N MET A 121 3.39 11.00 4.08
CA MET A 121 3.85 10.50 5.38
C MET A 121 5.38 10.47 5.45
N ASN A 122 5.94 10.85 6.60
CA ASN A 122 7.36 10.69 6.87
C ASN A 122 7.70 9.20 7.02
N ILE A 123 8.22 8.62 5.94
CA ILE A 123 8.59 7.19 5.91
C ILE A 123 9.75 6.90 6.84
N GLN A 124 10.65 7.86 7.07
CA GLN A 124 11.77 7.69 7.99
C GLN A 124 11.29 7.52 9.43
N ASP A 125 10.38 8.38 9.89
CA ASP A 125 9.82 8.29 11.25
C ASP A 125 9.03 7.00 11.42
N PHE A 126 8.27 6.59 10.39
CA PHE A 126 7.53 5.32 10.38
C PHE A 126 8.46 4.10 10.56
N ILE A 127 9.55 4.04 9.79
CA ILE A 127 10.53 2.94 9.90
C ILE A 127 11.29 3.01 11.23
N SER A 128 11.63 4.21 11.72
CA SER A 128 12.27 4.37 13.03
C SER A 128 11.38 3.86 14.16
N PHE A 129 10.10 4.21 14.15
CA PHE A 129 9.12 3.69 15.09
C PHE A 129 9.02 2.15 15.06
N HIS A 130 8.97 1.56 13.85
CA HIS A 130 8.95 0.10 13.68
C HIS A 130 10.15 -0.56 14.35
N LYS A 131 11.36 -0.02 14.12
CA LYS A 131 12.61 -0.53 14.71
C LYS A 131 12.68 -0.31 16.23
N GLU A 132 12.30 0.87 16.72
CA GLU A 132 12.31 1.19 18.17
C GLU A 132 11.36 0.29 18.97
N LYS A 133 10.23 -0.10 18.37
CA LYS A 133 9.29 -1.06 18.97
C LYS A 133 9.74 -2.51 18.83
N GLU A 134 10.84 -2.77 18.11
CA GLU A 134 11.24 -4.13 17.72
C GLU A 134 10.02 -4.91 17.21
N ALA A 135 9.23 -4.25 16.37
CA ALA A 135 7.96 -4.77 15.90
C ALA A 135 8.16 -5.83 14.82
N ILE A 136 7.34 -6.89 14.85
CA ILE A 136 7.26 -7.85 13.75
C ILE A 136 6.48 -7.25 12.58
N ALA A 137 5.51 -6.39 12.89
CA ALA A 137 4.73 -5.64 11.92
C ALA A 137 4.32 -4.29 12.51
N THR A 138 4.29 -3.25 11.67
CA THR A 138 3.74 -1.94 12.01
C THR A 138 2.85 -1.47 10.88
N VAL A 139 1.59 -1.17 11.19
CA VAL A 139 0.61 -0.67 10.22
C VAL A 139 0.50 0.84 10.35
N ALA A 140 0.64 1.56 9.25
CA ALA A 140 0.38 3.00 9.22
C ALA A 140 -1.14 3.25 9.28
N LEU A 141 -1.55 4.12 10.20
CA LEU A 141 -2.94 4.41 10.51
C LEU A 141 -3.20 5.91 10.45
N SER A 142 -4.32 6.31 9.83
CA SER A 142 -4.84 7.67 9.96
C SER A 142 -5.70 7.78 11.21
N SER A 143 -5.67 8.95 11.86
CA SER A 143 -6.41 9.24 13.11
C SER A 143 -7.94 9.24 12.97
N GLY A 144 -8.47 9.09 11.75
CA GLY A 144 -9.91 8.99 11.51
C GLY A 144 -10.26 8.91 10.04
N PHE A 145 -11.46 8.47 9.76
CA PHE A 145 -11.99 8.30 8.41
C PHE A 145 -13.45 8.74 8.34
N THR A 146 -13.81 9.55 7.34
CA THR A 146 -15.19 9.91 7.08
C THR A 146 -15.87 8.82 6.24
N VAL A 147 -16.90 8.19 6.78
CA VAL A 147 -17.76 7.26 6.04
C VAL A 147 -18.47 8.04 4.93
N ARG A 148 -18.58 7.45 3.74
CA ARG A 148 -19.17 8.15 2.58
C ARG A 148 -20.69 7.99 2.44
N VAL A 149 -21.32 7.36 3.44
CA VAL A 149 -22.76 7.06 3.49
C VAL A 149 -23.33 7.45 4.85
N GLY A 150 -24.64 7.62 4.93
CA GLY A 150 -25.34 7.79 6.20
C GLY A 150 -25.26 6.51 7.04
N VAL A 151 -25.12 6.67 8.36
CA VAL A 151 -25.10 5.58 9.33
C VAL A 151 -26.28 5.74 10.26
N ALA A 152 -27.04 4.66 10.51
CA ALA A 152 -28.21 4.65 11.36
C ALA A 152 -28.04 3.66 12.51
N GLU A 153 -28.59 4.03 13.68
CA GLU A 153 -28.85 3.11 14.78
C GLU A 153 -30.35 2.77 14.80
N LEU A 154 -30.66 1.49 14.96
CA LEU A 154 -32.03 0.98 14.95
C LEU A 154 -32.36 0.35 16.30
N ASP A 155 -33.65 0.42 16.70
CA ASP A 155 -34.19 -0.43 17.75
C ASP A 155 -34.52 -1.85 17.23
N GLY A 156 -35.04 -2.71 18.16
CA GLY A 156 -35.37 -4.08 17.83
C GLY A 156 -36.52 -4.25 16.82
N ASP A 157 -37.30 -3.20 16.56
CA ASP A 157 -38.44 -3.18 15.64
C ASP A 157 -38.08 -2.48 14.31
N GLY A 158 -36.80 -2.03 14.13
CA GLY A 158 -36.31 -1.39 12.93
C GLY A 158 -36.56 0.13 12.84
N LYS A 159 -37.01 0.77 13.92
CA LYS A 159 -37.17 2.22 14.00
C LYS A 159 -35.79 2.87 14.11
N ILE A 160 -35.54 3.92 13.31
CA ILE A 160 -34.30 4.70 13.37
C ILE A 160 -34.29 5.52 14.66
N LEU A 161 -33.32 5.25 15.54
CA LEU A 161 -33.08 5.99 16.79
C LEU A 161 -32.11 7.16 16.57
N TYR A 162 -31.13 6.98 15.69
CA TYR A 162 -30.11 7.96 15.34
C TYR A 162 -29.72 7.82 13.88
N PHE A 163 -29.44 8.95 13.22
CA PHE A 163 -28.94 8.96 11.85
C PHE A 163 -27.91 10.08 11.68
N GLU A 164 -26.76 9.76 11.12
CA GLU A 164 -25.71 10.72 10.82
C GLU A 164 -25.23 10.55 9.38
N GLU A 165 -25.26 11.61 8.60
CA GLU A 165 -24.77 11.61 7.22
C GLU A 165 -23.26 11.79 7.21
N LYS A 166 -22.55 10.84 6.62
CA LYS A 166 -21.09 10.85 6.46
C LYS A 166 -20.32 11.04 7.77
N PRO A 167 -20.60 10.23 8.82
CA PRO A 167 -19.94 10.38 10.10
C PRO A 167 -18.43 10.16 9.99
N LYS A 168 -17.69 10.82 10.86
CA LYS A 168 -16.28 10.51 11.07
C LYS A 168 -16.16 9.34 12.05
N ILE A 169 -15.50 8.25 11.63
CA ILE A 169 -15.17 7.16 12.53
C ILE A 169 -14.05 7.62 13.45
N ASP A 170 -14.30 7.60 14.75
CA ASP A 170 -13.32 7.93 15.79
C ASP A 170 -12.45 6.71 16.15
N LYS A 171 -11.98 6.03 15.12
CA LYS A 171 -11.04 4.89 15.21
C LYS A 171 -9.94 5.05 14.18
N PRO A 172 -8.69 4.69 14.53
CA PRO A 172 -7.61 4.65 13.56
C PRO A 172 -7.93 3.69 12.42
N VAL A 173 -7.70 4.11 11.18
CA VAL A 173 -7.93 3.30 9.97
C VAL A 173 -6.63 3.09 9.20
N SER A 174 -6.44 1.88 8.64
CA SER A 174 -5.25 1.57 7.84
C SER A 174 -5.20 2.39 6.57
N ILE A 175 -4.02 2.93 6.27
CA ILE A 175 -3.74 3.66 5.01
C ILE A 175 -2.96 2.80 4.00
N ALA A 176 -2.99 1.48 4.16
CA ALA A 176 -2.39 0.50 3.26
C ALA A 176 -0.86 0.66 3.07
N ILE A 177 -0.16 1.03 4.14
CA ILE A 177 1.29 1.04 4.24
C ILE A 177 1.67 0.25 5.49
N THR A 178 2.58 -0.71 5.36
CA THR A 178 2.94 -1.61 6.45
C THR A 178 4.45 -1.87 6.45
N ALA A 179 5.11 -1.74 7.59
CA ALA A 179 6.47 -2.24 7.77
C ALA A 179 6.42 -3.64 8.39
N LEU A 180 7.21 -4.55 7.85
CA LEU A 180 7.33 -5.92 8.34
C LEU A 180 8.80 -6.24 8.61
N ASP A 181 9.07 -6.95 9.68
CA ASP A 181 10.31 -7.72 9.79
C ASP A 181 10.28 -8.86 8.77
N GLY A 182 11.39 -9.09 8.06
CA GLY A 182 11.44 -10.10 7.01
C GLY A 182 11.20 -11.54 7.51
N GLU A 183 11.32 -11.80 8.82
CA GLU A 183 10.98 -13.13 9.35
C GLU A 183 9.51 -13.50 9.13
N VAL A 184 8.61 -12.51 8.97
CA VAL A 184 7.18 -12.71 8.61
C VAL A 184 7.04 -13.51 7.32
N LEU A 185 8.00 -13.40 6.40
CA LEU A 185 7.97 -14.15 5.14
C LEU A 185 7.90 -15.66 5.36
N LYS A 186 8.63 -16.17 6.38
CA LYS A 186 8.62 -17.60 6.73
C LYS A 186 7.28 -18.03 7.33
N GLU A 187 6.63 -17.15 8.08
CA GLU A 187 5.31 -17.42 8.66
C GLU A 187 4.21 -17.37 7.57
N ALA A 188 4.25 -16.36 6.71
CA ALA A 188 3.34 -16.24 5.58
C ALA A 188 3.46 -17.40 4.59
N ASP A 189 4.69 -17.88 4.32
CA ASP A 189 4.94 -19.02 3.43
C ASP A 189 4.28 -20.31 3.94
N LYS A 190 4.26 -20.54 5.26
CA LYS A 190 3.54 -21.66 5.86
C LYS A 190 2.02 -21.53 5.72
N LEU A 191 1.49 -20.31 5.82
CA LEU A 191 0.05 -20.06 5.73
C LEU A 191 -0.50 -20.28 4.33
N VAL A 192 0.28 -19.97 3.28
CA VAL A 192 -0.10 -20.19 1.88
C VAL A 192 -0.42 -21.67 1.58
N SER A 193 0.25 -22.61 2.25
CA SER A 193 0.06 -24.04 1.97
C SER A 193 -1.36 -24.57 2.26
N GLY A 194 -2.20 -23.79 2.94
CA GLY A 194 -3.59 -24.14 3.27
C GLY A 194 -4.66 -23.25 2.62
N LYS A 195 -4.28 -22.22 1.84
CA LYS A 195 -5.21 -21.24 1.28
C LYS A 195 -4.91 -20.94 -0.18
N HIS A 196 -5.96 -20.86 -1.01
CA HIS A 196 -5.85 -20.43 -2.42
C HIS A 196 -5.55 -18.94 -2.60
N GLU A 197 -5.91 -18.13 -1.60
CA GLU A 197 -5.72 -16.68 -1.57
C GLU A 197 -5.34 -16.28 -0.15
N LEU A 198 -4.25 -15.51 -0.01
CA LEU A 198 -3.76 -15.02 1.28
C LEU A 198 -3.62 -13.50 1.22
N ASP A 199 -4.38 -12.81 2.06
CA ASP A 199 -4.34 -11.35 2.18
C ASP A 199 -3.46 -10.91 3.36
N LEU A 200 -2.65 -9.86 3.15
CA LEU A 200 -1.75 -9.37 4.18
C LEU A 200 -2.54 -8.81 5.38
N MET A 201 -3.52 -7.95 5.12
CA MET A 201 -4.27 -7.27 6.19
C MET A 201 -5.39 -8.13 6.76
N GLY A 202 -5.99 -8.99 5.93
CA GLY A 202 -7.10 -9.86 6.33
C GLY A 202 -6.68 -11.16 6.98
N ASP A 203 -5.50 -11.68 6.66
CA ASP A 203 -5.06 -13.00 7.14
C ASP A 203 -3.78 -12.94 7.96
N VAL A 204 -2.70 -12.33 7.41
CA VAL A 204 -1.37 -12.39 8.05
C VAL A 204 -1.33 -11.51 9.29
N ILE A 205 -1.73 -10.26 9.22
CA ILE A 205 -1.70 -9.34 10.37
C ILE A 205 -2.57 -9.85 11.53
N PRO A 206 -3.85 -10.27 11.34
CA PRO A 206 -4.65 -10.85 12.42
C PRO A 206 -4.03 -12.12 13.02
N ARG A 207 -3.37 -12.93 12.19
CA ARG A 207 -2.68 -14.13 12.65
C ARG A 207 -1.49 -13.82 13.56
N LEU A 208 -0.65 -12.84 13.17
CA LEU A 208 0.45 -12.38 14.00
C LEU A 208 -0.05 -11.87 15.37
N ILE A 209 -1.15 -11.10 15.37
CA ILE A 209 -1.79 -10.62 16.60
C ILE A 209 -2.26 -11.78 17.46
N SER A 210 -2.95 -12.79 16.87
CA SER A 210 -3.46 -13.95 17.60
C SER A 210 -2.35 -14.81 18.23
N TYR A 211 -1.14 -14.75 17.67
CA TYR A 211 0.06 -15.42 18.21
C TYR A 211 0.82 -14.56 19.23
N GLY A 212 0.26 -13.42 19.65
CA GLY A 212 0.90 -12.52 20.61
C GLY A 212 2.17 -11.86 20.09
N ARG A 213 2.36 -11.78 18.74
CA ARG A 213 3.52 -11.12 18.14
C ARG A 213 3.40 -9.60 18.31
N ARG A 214 4.52 -8.90 18.34
CA ARG A 214 4.58 -7.44 18.48
C ARG A 214 4.11 -6.73 17.20
N VAL A 215 2.79 -6.51 17.09
CA VAL A 215 2.15 -5.76 15.99
C VAL A 215 1.71 -4.40 16.52
N TYR A 216 2.16 -3.31 15.88
CA TYR A 216 1.88 -1.94 16.32
C TYR A 216 1.16 -1.14 15.24
N GLY A 217 0.41 -0.12 15.67
CA GLY A 217 -0.13 0.94 14.82
C GLY A 217 0.72 2.20 14.93
N TYR A 218 1.11 2.79 13.80
CA TYR A 218 1.71 4.11 13.73
C TYR A 218 0.67 5.12 13.26
N ILE A 219 0.23 5.99 14.16
CA ILE A 219 -0.79 6.99 13.85
C ILE A 219 -0.14 8.19 13.19
N THR A 220 -0.70 8.64 12.07
CA THR A 220 -0.24 9.80 11.31
C THR A 220 -1.40 10.68 10.87
N ASP A 221 -1.17 12.00 10.89
CA ASP A 221 -2.07 13.01 10.30
C ASP A 221 -1.62 13.45 8.91
N ALA A 222 -0.67 12.72 8.30
CA ALA A 222 -0.22 12.96 6.95
C ALA A 222 -1.38 12.85 5.95
N PHE A 223 -1.29 13.62 4.87
CA PHE A 223 -2.20 13.43 3.74
C PHE A 223 -2.09 11.99 3.23
N TRP A 224 -3.24 11.37 3.00
CA TRP A 224 -3.31 10.10 2.29
C TRP A 224 -4.56 10.05 1.42
N TYR A 225 -4.47 9.33 0.30
CA TYR A 225 -5.56 9.24 -0.66
C TYR A 225 -5.51 7.92 -1.43
N ASP A 226 -6.63 7.17 -1.38
CA ASP A 226 -6.82 5.95 -2.18
C ASP A 226 -7.39 6.33 -3.56
N VAL A 227 -6.59 6.15 -4.60
CA VAL A 227 -7.00 6.34 -6.01
C VAL A 227 -7.61 5.04 -6.53
N GLY A 228 -8.56 4.50 -5.79
CA GLY A 228 -9.13 3.16 -6.02
C GLY A 228 -10.38 3.12 -6.89
N SER A 229 -10.99 4.27 -7.23
CA SER A 229 -12.22 4.35 -8.02
C SER A 229 -12.21 5.56 -8.95
N THR A 230 -13.06 5.53 -9.99
CA THR A 230 -13.25 6.67 -10.92
C THR A 230 -13.65 7.92 -10.16
N GLU A 231 -14.58 7.82 -9.21
CA GLU A 231 -15.00 8.94 -8.37
C GLU A 231 -13.84 9.53 -7.55
N ALA A 232 -12.97 8.68 -6.98
CA ALA A 232 -11.81 9.13 -6.25
C ALA A 232 -10.80 9.83 -7.18
N TYR A 233 -10.58 9.29 -8.37
CA TYR A 233 -9.69 9.89 -9.36
C TYR A 233 -10.18 11.26 -9.84
N GLU A 234 -11.48 11.42 -10.14
CA GLU A 234 -12.09 12.70 -10.55
C GLU A 234 -12.00 13.79 -9.48
N LYS A 235 -12.05 13.41 -8.20
CA LYS A 235 -11.92 14.34 -7.06
C LYS A 235 -10.48 14.72 -6.74
N LEU A 236 -9.50 14.09 -7.37
CA LEU A 236 -8.09 14.35 -7.11
C LEU A 236 -7.62 15.59 -7.90
N SER A 237 -7.70 16.76 -7.26
CA SER A 237 -7.30 18.02 -7.90
C SER A 237 -5.81 18.04 -8.27
N PRO A 238 -5.47 18.42 -9.52
CA PRO A 238 -4.07 18.60 -9.93
C PRO A 238 -3.31 19.60 -9.04
N GLU A 239 -3.97 20.68 -8.60
CA GLU A 239 -3.39 21.70 -7.72
C GLU A 239 -3.04 21.12 -6.35
N LEU A 240 -3.89 20.26 -5.81
CA LEU A 240 -3.65 19.57 -4.54
C LEU A 240 -2.41 18.67 -4.63
N ILE A 241 -2.29 17.90 -5.70
CA ILE A 241 -1.13 17.06 -5.96
C ILE A 241 0.16 17.86 -6.02
N ASP A 242 0.18 18.94 -6.80
CA ASP A 242 1.37 19.80 -6.94
C ASP A 242 1.74 20.46 -5.60
N LYS A 243 0.76 20.89 -4.82
CA LYS A 243 0.97 21.49 -3.49
C LYS A 243 1.59 20.48 -2.51
N ILE A 244 1.08 19.24 -2.49
CA ILE A 244 1.51 18.22 -1.52
C ILE A 244 2.81 17.55 -1.94
N PHE A 245 3.00 17.27 -3.23
CA PHE A 245 4.09 16.44 -3.73
C PHE A 245 5.13 17.21 -4.55
N GLY A 246 4.99 18.53 -4.72
CA GLY A 246 5.94 19.33 -5.48
C GLY A 246 7.38 19.26 -4.98
N PHE A 247 7.60 18.94 -3.70
CA PHE A 247 8.93 18.76 -3.12
C PHE A 247 9.69 17.54 -3.69
N LEU A 248 8.99 16.56 -4.25
CA LEU A 248 9.57 15.36 -4.85
C LEU A 248 10.23 15.61 -6.20
N TYR A 249 10.02 16.79 -6.78
CA TYR A 249 10.50 17.16 -8.12
C TYR A 249 11.53 18.32 -8.09
N LYS A 250 11.98 18.66 -6.89
CA LYS A 250 13.04 19.67 -6.66
C LYS A 250 14.44 19.00 -6.55
#